data_d587ade4e9ea684a9eb126adbae49323
#
_entry.id   d587ade4e9ea684a9eb126adbae49323
#
_cell.length_a   1.000
_cell.length_b   1.000
_cell.length_c   1.000
_cell.angle_alpha   90.00
_cell.angle_beta   90.00
_cell.angle_gamma   90.00
#
_symmetry.space_group_name_H-M   'P 1'
#
loop_
_entity.id
_entity.type
_entity.pdbx_description
1 polymer ?
#
loop_
_entity_poly.entity_id
_entity_poly.type
_entity_poly.pdbx_seq_one_letter_code
_entity_poly.pdbx_strand_id
1 'polypeptide(L)'
;MDTNDTVTPLVDEVEKHVRKLISPLKNEDELKKILKVKLTKKEFKVLSAWANEDNMKPLLENLSLDEDRYGELSLKLIKKLNQEKLKQEMMI
;
A
#
# COMPACT_ATOMS: atom_id res chain seq x y z
N MET A 1 -1.68 15.37 20.85
CA MET A 1 -1.56 14.96 20.35
C MET A 1 -1.35 14.53 19.81
N ASP A 2 -0.96 14.65 19.93
CA ASP A 2 -0.78 14.26 19.39
C ASP A 2 -0.61 13.53 18.81
N THR A 3 -0.32 13.35 19.32
CA THR A 3 -0.55 12.15 18.69
C THR A 3 -0.30 12.03 17.22
N ASN A 4 -0.13 13.01 16.64
CA ASN A 4 0.17 13.02 15.24
C ASN A 4 1.43 12.29 14.93
N ASP A 5 2.28 12.21 15.87
CA ASP A 5 3.55 11.53 15.73
C ASP A 5 3.38 10.07 15.46
N THR A 6 2.21 9.54 15.77
CA THR A 6 1.96 8.12 15.58
C THR A 6 1.15 7.83 14.34
N VAL A 7 0.91 8.83 13.50
CA VAL A 7 0.18 8.60 12.27
C VAL A 7 1.05 7.82 11.29
N THR A 8 0.58 6.66 10.89
CA THR A 8 1.28 5.78 9.97
C THR A 8 0.33 5.36 8.87
N PRO A 9 0.00 6.27 7.94
CA PRO A 9 -1.05 6.01 6.96
C PRO A 9 -0.76 4.80 6.07
N LEU A 10 0.48 4.58 5.70
CA LEU A 10 0.81 3.44 4.86
C LEU A 10 0.65 2.13 5.60
N VAL A 11 1.11 2.08 6.84
CA VAL A 11 0.95 0.89 7.68
C VAL A 11 -0.53 0.57 7.88
N ASP A 12 -1.32 1.58 8.23
CA ASP A 12 -2.76 1.39 8.43
C ASP A 12 -3.44 0.89 7.16
N GLU A 13 -3.07 1.47 6.01
CA GLU A 13 -3.68 1.07 4.76
C GLU A 13 -3.33 -0.39 4.41
N VAL A 14 -2.08 -0.77 4.58
CA VAL A 14 -1.66 -2.14 4.32
C VAL A 14 -2.40 -3.12 5.23
N GLU A 15 -2.56 -2.77 6.51
CA GLU A 15 -3.29 -3.62 7.45
C GLU A 15 -4.73 -3.87 7.01
N LYS A 16 -5.37 -2.89 6.40
CA LYS A 16 -6.75 -3.06 5.91
C LYS A 16 -6.85 -4.13 4.82
N HIS A 17 -5.80 -4.30 4.04
CA HIS A 17 -5.83 -5.20 2.89
C HIS A 17 -5.18 -6.56 3.14
N VAL A 18 -4.31 -6.65 4.14
CA VAL A 18 -3.58 -7.88 4.43
C VAL A 18 -4.34 -8.70 5.46
N ARG A 19 -4.45 -10.00 5.19
CA ARG A 19 -5.18 -10.91 6.07
C ARG A 19 -4.20 -11.76 6.89
N LYS A 20 -4.67 -12.19 8.05
CA LYS A 20 -3.94 -13.15 8.90
C LYS A 20 -2.53 -12.69 9.26
N LEU A 21 -2.42 -11.45 9.72
CA LEU A 21 -1.15 -10.97 10.26
C LEU A 21 -0.91 -11.64 11.61
N ILE A 22 0.25 -12.28 11.74
CA ILE A 22 0.62 -12.91 13.01
C ILE A 22 1.59 -12.07 13.81
N SER A 23 2.14 -11.04 13.20
CA SER A 23 3.03 -10.09 13.86
C SER A 23 2.72 -8.70 13.36
N PRO A 24 3.06 -7.66 14.14
CA PRO A 24 2.87 -6.30 13.66
C PRO A 24 3.69 -6.03 12.41
N LEU A 25 3.23 -5.09 11.61
CA LEU A 25 3.98 -4.64 10.45
C LEU A 25 5.17 -3.80 10.90
N LYS A 26 6.19 -3.75 10.07
CA LYS A 26 7.34 -2.89 10.29
C LYS A 26 6.92 -1.43 10.27
N ASN A 27 7.79 -0.56 10.79
CA ASN A 27 7.46 0.86 10.84
C ASN A 27 7.29 1.44 9.44
N GLU A 28 6.77 2.66 9.39
CA GLU A 28 6.41 3.33 8.15
C GLU A 28 7.57 3.40 7.15
N ASP A 29 8.74 3.79 7.62
CA ASP A 29 9.91 3.96 6.77
C ASP A 29 10.40 2.63 6.17
N GLU A 30 10.49 1.60 6.99
CA GLU A 30 10.92 0.30 6.53
C GLU A 30 9.91 -0.33 5.59
N LEU A 31 8.64 -0.22 5.92
CA LEU A 31 7.58 -0.73 5.07
C LEU A 31 7.60 -0.05 3.71
N LYS A 32 7.79 1.26 3.70
CA LYS A 32 7.89 2.03 2.47
C LYS A 32 9.02 1.54 1.58
N LYS A 33 10.20 1.29 2.17
CA LYS A 33 11.35 0.78 1.42
C LYS A 33 11.06 -0.58 0.80
N ILE A 34 10.46 -1.46 1.56
CA ILE A 34 10.12 -2.80 1.08
C ILE A 34 9.14 -2.72 -0.08
N LEU A 35 8.09 -1.94 0.09
CA LEU A 35 7.06 -1.83 -0.94
C LEU A 35 7.57 -1.18 -2.22
N LYS A 36 8.47 -0.22 -2.10
CA LYS A 36 9.08 0.39 -3.29
C LYS A 36 9.84 -0.62 -4.14
N VAL A 37 10.43 -1.62 -3.50
CA VAL A 37 11.17 -2.66 -4.19
C VAL A 37 10.23 -3.72 -4.77
N LYS A 38 9.20 -4.08 -4.01
CA LYS A 38 8.32 -5.20 -4.36
C LYS A 38 7.17 -4.83 -5.29
N LEU A 39 6.74 -3.58 -5.25
CA LEU A 39 5.63 -3.10 -6.08
C LEU A 39 6.16 -2.33 -7.27
N THR A 40 5.37 -2.29 -8.36
CA THR A 40 5.68 -1.39 -9.46
C THR A 40 5.44 0.05 -9.00
N LYS A 41 5.96 1.00 -9.76
CA LYS A 41 5.74 2.42 -9.46
C LYS A 41 4.26 2.77 -9.41
N LYS A 42 3.49 2.26 -10.36
CA LYS A 42 2.04 2.52 -10.40
C LYS A 42 1.34 1.95 -9.19
N GLU A 43 1.67 0.71 -8.84
CA GLU A 43 1.08 0.06 -7.67
C GLU A 43 1.41 0.82 -6.39
N PHE A 44 2.65 1.23 -6.24
CA PHE A 44 3.05 1.96 -5.05
C PHE A 44 2.36 3.33 -4.96
N LYS A 45 2.23 4.02 -6.08
CA LYS A 45 1.54 5.31 -6.10
C LYS A 45 0.07 5.17 -5.74
N VAL A 46 -0.59 4.13 -6.25
CA VAL A 46 -1.99 3.88 -5.92
C VAL A 46 -2.14 3.57 -4.44
N LEU A 47 -1.28 2.71 -3.90
CA LEU A 47 -1.33 2.38 -2.48
C LEU A 47 -1.10 3.61 -1.61
N SER A 48 -0.13 4.44 -1.97
CA SER A 48 0.15 5.68 -1.24
C SER A 48 -1.04 6.64 -1.28
N ALA A 49 -1.70 6.74 -2.42
CA ALA A 49 -2.89 7.58 -2.54
C ALA A 49 -4.03 7.07 -1.66
N TRP A 50 -4.20 5.77 -1.60
CA TRP A 50 -5.20 5.18 -0.69
C TRP A 50 -4.86 5.52 0.76
N ALA A 51 -3.59 5.39 1.13
CA ALA A 51 -3.15 5.66 2.49
C ALA A 51 -3.35 7.12 2.89
N ASN A 52 -3.13 8.02 1.96
CA ASN A 52 -3.27 9.46 2.20
C ASN A 52 -4.67 9.98 1.92
N GLU A 53 -5.58 9.11 1.47
CA GLU A 53 -6.93 9.47 1.11
C GLU A 53 -6.98 10.56 0.03
N ASP A 54 -6.02 10.47 -0.90
CA ASP A 54 -5.94 11.43 -2.00
C ASP A 54 -7.04 11.17 -3.03
N ASN A 55 -7.39 12.21 -3.76
CA ASN A 55 -8.32 12.09 -4.87
C ASN A 55 -7.68 11.25 -5.97
N MET A 56 -8.33 10.16 -6.35
CA MET A 56 -7.79 9.23 -7.34
C MET A 56 -7.84 9.76 -8.77
N LYS A 57 -8.74 10.67 -9.07
CA LYS A 57 -8.91 11.17 -10.43
C LYS A 57 -7.63 11.72 -11.05
N PRO A 58 -6.95 12.69 -10.42
CA PRO A 58 -5.71 13.20 -11.00
C PRO A 58 -4.62 12.13 -11.08
N LEU A 59 -4.58 11.24 -10.11
CA LEU A 59 -3.59 10.17 -10.10
C LEU A 59 -3.79 9.22 -11.27
N LEU A 60 -5.03 8.82 -11.54
CA LEU A 60 -5.33 7.93 -12.65
C LEU A 60 -4.97 8.57 -13.98
N GLU A 61 -5.21 9.86 -14.13
CA GLU A 61 -4.83 10.60 -15.33
C GLU A 61 -3.31 10.61 -15.50
N ASN A 62 -2.59 10.88 -14.42
CA ASN A 62 -1.13 10.91 -14.46
C ASN A 62 -0.53 9.55 -14.79
N LEU A 63 -1.16 8.48 -14.35
CA LEU A 63 -0.69 7.12 -14.59
C LEU A 63 -1.25 6.52 -15.89
N SER A 64 -2.09 7.26 -16.59
CA SER A 64 -2.76 6.80 -17.81
C SER A 64 -3.55 5.52 -17.56
N LEU A 65 -4.25 5.47 -16.44
CA LEU A 65 -5.08 4.32 -16.07
C LEU A 65 -6.56 4.65 -16.27
N ASP A 66 -7.27 3.80 -17.01
CA ASP A 66 -8.72 3.88 -17.06
C ASP A 66 -9.32 3.04 -15.92
N GLU A 67 -10.64 3.02 -15.81
CA GLU A 67 -11.31 2.30 -14.73
C GLU A 67 -11.01 0.81 -14.74
N ASP A 68 -10.99 0.20 -15.92
CA ASP A 68 -10.71 -1.23 -16.04
C ASP A 68 -9.30 -1.56 -15.60
N ARG A 69 -8.34 -0.79 -16.05
CA ARG A 69 -6.94 -1.00 -15.70
C ARG A 69 -6.67 -0.72 -14.23
N TYR A 70 -7.32 0.30 -13.71
CA TYR A 70 -7.23 0.61 -12.29
C TYR A 70 -7.78 -0.55 -11.46
N GLY A 71 -8.92 -1.11 -11.86
CA GLY A 71 -9.50 -2.27 -11.18
C GLY A 71 -8.55 -3.46 -11.18
N GLU A 72 -7.96 -3.77 -12.32
CA GLU A 72 -6.99 -4.86 -12.42
C GLU A 72 -5.76 -4.62 -11.56
N LEU A 73 -5.24 -3.39 -11.59
CA LEU A 73 -4.07 -3.03 -10.80
C LEU A 73 -4.36 -3.14 -9.31
N SER A 74 -5.55 -2.69 -8.90
CA SER A 74 -5.97 -2.77 -7.51
C SER A 74 -6.01 -4.21 -7.02
N LEU A 75 -6.57 -5.12 -7.83
CA LEU A 75 -6.64 -6.53 -7.47
C LEU A 75 -5.24 -7.14 -7.38
N LYS A 76 -4.37 -6.83 -8.31
CA LYS A 76 -2.99 -7.32 -8.27
C LYS A 76 -2.25 -6.79 -7.04
N LEU A 77 -2.45 -5.52 -6.73
CA LEU A 77 -1.83 -4.91 -5.57
C LEU A 77 -2.25 -5.62 -4.29
N ILE A 78 -3.53 -5.83 -4.11
CA ILE A 78 -4.05 -6.52 -2.92
C ILE A 78 -3.52 -7.95 -2.87
N LYS A 79 -3.48 -8.64 -4.00
CA LYS A 79 -2.92 -10.00 -4.06
C LYS A 79 -1.46 -10.01 -3.64
N LYS A 80 -0.67 -9.06 -4.14
CA LYS A 80 0.74 -8.98 -3.77
C LYS A 80 0.92 -8.75 -2.27
N LEU A 81 0.10 -7.86 -1.70
CA LEU A 81 0.17 -7.59 -0.26
C LEU A 81 -0.16 -8.83 0.57
N ASN A 82 -0.95 -9.74 0.02
CA ASN A 82 -1.34 -10.96 0.72
C ASN A 82 -0.45 -12.17 0.40
N GLN A 83 0.55 -12.02 -0.45
CA GLN A 83 1.49 -13.08 -0.72
C GLN A 83 2.31 -13.38 0.53
N GLU A 84 2.44 -14.65 0.85
CA GLU A 84 3.10 -15.08 2.07
C GLU A 84 4.51 -14.51 2.21
N LYS A 85 5.26 -14.58 1.14
CA LYS A 85 6.63 -14.08 1.13
C LYS A 85 6.71 -12.60 1.43
N LEU A 86 5.87 -11.80 0.78
CA LEU A 86 5.86 -10.35 1.01
C LEU A 86 5.35 -10.02 2.42
N LYS A 87 4.31 -10.73 2.88
CA LYS A 87 3.80 -10.53 4.23
C LYS A 87 4.91 -10.74 5.27
N GLN A 88 5.70 -11.79 5.10
CA GLN A 88 6.79 -12.07 6.03
C GLN A 88 7.82 -10.95 6.02
N GLU A 89 8.10 -10.38 4.87
CA GLU A 89 9.04 -9.25 4.79
C GLU A 89 8.49 -7.99 5.43
N MET A 90 7.18 -7.78 5.39
CA MET A 90 6.54 -6.60 5.96
C MET A 90 6.34 -6.68 7.47
N MET A 91 6.32 -7.89 8.03
CA MET A 91 6.14 -8.09 9.46
C MET A 91 7.47 -8.01 10.20
N ILE A 92 7.36 -7.61 11.46
CA ILE A 92 8.52 -7.59 12.35
C ILE A 92 9.01 -8.99 12.66
#